data_179342e9b12805aefed309eb25cf0a3c
#
_entry.id   179342e9b12805aefed309eb25cf0a3c
#
_cell.length_a   1.000
_cell.length_b   1.000
_cell.length_c   1.000
_cell.angle_alpha   90.00
_cell.angle_beta   90.00
_cell.angle_gamma   90.00
#
_symmetry.space_group_name_H-M   'P 1'
#
loop_
_entity.id
_entity.type
_entity.pdbx_description
1 polymer ?
#
loop_
_entity_poly.entity_id
_entity_poly.type
_entity_poly.pdbx_seq_one_letter_code
_entity_poly.pdbx_strand_id
1 'polypeptide(L)'
;LMKFITPFMFLKYIKLNQKMFKTALVILIILSALFYVTLESFYLFMINNALLGVCLSLILPYLEVTAVSNLGKEKYGKSRLFGSIGFMIISLVLAKFLTEPYVAVHYYLVLNILTVIFAFLLLKFDVEQKEEETNIPFSFLKYLPFWLSLFFMQISFGAFYNFFTIYETQHGISLEMTSYLWSFGVICEILMLYFQAP
;
A
#
# COMPACT_ATOMS: atom_id res chain seq x y z
N LEU A 1 0.84 11.31 -5.94
CA LEU A 1 0.39 11.65 -7.28
C LEU A 1 0.21 10.39 -8.13
N MET A 2 1.22 9.49 -8.18
CA MET A 2 1.16 8.26 -9.00
C MET A 2 0.03 7.31 -8.60
N LYS A 3 -0.22 7.11 -7.31
CA LYS A 3 -1.36 6.31 -6.81
C LYS A 3 -2.74 6.86 -7.24
N PHE A 4 -2.80 8.13 -7.63
CA PHE A 4 -4.02 8.76 -8.13
C PHE A 4 -4.17 8.61 -9.64
N ILE A 5 -3.09 8.80 -10.40
CA ILE A 5 -3.10 8.73 -11.88
C ILE A 5 -3.25 7.28 -12.37
N THR A 6 -2.60 6.33 -11.70
CA THR A 6 -2.56 4.93 -12.13
C THR A 6 -3.95 4.29 -12.25
N PRO A 7 -4.91 4.44 -11.33
CA PRO A 7 -6.26 3.89 -11.48
C PRO A 7 -6.98 4.39 -12.73
N PHE A 8 -6.80 5.66 -13.12
CA PHE A 8 -7.41 6.20 -14.35
C PHE A 8 -6.80 5.60 -15.62
N MET A 9 -5.51 5.31 -15.60
CA MET A 9 -4.85 4.61 -16.71
C MET A 9 -5.32 3.15 -16.81
N PHE A 10 -5.55 2.49 -15.67
CA PHE A 10 -6.05 1.11 -15.63
C PHE A 10 -7.43 0.95 -16.23
N LEU A 11 -8.35 1.85 -15.88
CA LEU A 11 -9.72 1.82 -16.39
C LEU A 11 -9.79 1.84 -17.93
N LYS A 12 -8.74 2.32 -18.59
CA LYS A 12 -8.76 2.52 -20.05
C LYS A 12 -7.77 1.63 -20.84
N TYR A 13 -6.60 1.29 -20.28
CA TYR A 13 -5.49 0.73 -21.06
C TYR A 13 -4.87 -0.55 -20.51
N ILE A 14 -5.02 -0.85 -19.24
CA ILE A 14 -4.30 -1.95 -18.61
C ILE A 14 -5.29 -2.89 -17.90
N LYS A 15 -5.36 -4.12 -18.36
CA LYS A 15 -6.13 -5.18 -17.67
C LYS A 15 -5.31 -5.72 -16.49
N LEU A 16 -5.95 -5.83 -15.32
CA LEU A 16 -5.37 -6.46 -14.13
C LEU A 16 -5.24 -7.97 -14.38
N ASN A 17 -4.14 -8.40 -14.96
CA ASN A 17 -3.89 -9.81 -15.24
C ASN A 17 -2.65 -10.32 -14.50
N GLN A 18 -2.52 -11.63 -14.42
CA GLN A 18 -1.41 -12.31 -13.76
C GLN A 18 -0.03 -11.93 -14.33
N LYS A 19 0.06 -11.68 -15.64
CA LYS A 19 1.33 -11.25 -16.27
C LYS A 19 1.78 -9.90 -15.74
N MET A 20 0.85 -8.94 -15.71
CA MET A 20 1.11 -7.59 -15.20
C MET A 20 1.53 -7.63 -13.72
N PHE A 21 0.83 -8.42 -12.90
CA PHE A 21 1.17 -8.59 -11.49
C PHE A 21 2.56 -9.15 -11.29
N LYS A 22 2.95 -10.22 -12.03
CA LYS A 22 4.31 -10.78 -11.99
C LYS A 22 5.36 -9.75 -12.40
N THR A 23 5.10 -9.00 -13.47
CA THR A 23 6.02 -7.95 -13.93
C THR A 23 6.18 -6.85 -12.88
N ALA A 24 5.09 -6.40 -12.27
CA ALA A 24 5.13 -5.40 -11.21
C ALA A 24 5.93 -5.88 -9.98
N LEU A 25 5.80 -7.16 -9.59
CA LEU A 25 6.58 -7.76 -8.50
C LEU A 25 8.09 -7.79 -8.79
N VAL A 26 8.48 -8.15 -10.02
CA VAL A 26 9.90 -8.14 -10.41
C VAL A 26 10.45 -6.71 -10.38
N ILE A 27 9.72 -5.76 -10.97
CA ILE A 27 10.12 -4.35 -10.98
C ILE A 27 10.20 -3.80 -9.55
N LEU A 28 9.30 -4.20 -8.65
CA LEU A 28 9.32 -3.81 -7.24
C LEU A 28 10.65 -4.16 -6.57
N ILE A 29 11.17 -5.37 -6.77
CA ILE A 29 12.48 -5.78 -6.21
C ILE A 29 13.60 -4.93 -6.79
N ILE A 30 13.62 -4.74 -8.11
CA ILE A 30 14.64 -3.94 -8.78
C ILE A 30 14.65 -2.51 -8.25
N LEU A 31 13.49 -1.86 -8.15
CA LEU A 31 13.36 -0.50 -7.62
C LEU A 31 13.73 -0.42 -6.13
N SER A 32 13.41 -1.46 -5.35
CA SER A 32 13.80 -1.53 -3.94
C SER A 32 15.33 -1.63 -3.77
N ALA A 33 16.00 -2.39 -4.64
CA ALA A 33 17.46 -2.47 -4.66
C ALA A 33 18.10 -1.15 -5.17
N LEU A 34 17.44 -0.47 -6.10
CA LEU A 34 17.94 0.80 -6.64
C LEU A 34 18.01 1.92 -5.58
N PHE A 35 17.29 1.80 -4.47
CA PHE A 35 17.40 2.79 -3.38
C PHE A 35 18.82 2.94 -2.86
N TYR A 36 19.64 1.89 -2.85
CA TYR A 36 21.05 1.99 -2.40
C TYR A 36 21.87 2.99 -3.22
N VAL A 37 21.54 3.16 -4.50
CA VAL A 37 22.25 4.08 -5.39
C VAL A 37 21.55 5.45 -5.46
N THR A 38 20.24 5.48 -5.28
CA THR A 38 19.45 6.71 -5.46
C THR A 38 19.35 7.58 -4.22
N LEU A 39 19.73 7.07 -3.02
CA LEU A 39 19.67 7.84 -1.77
C LEU A 39 20.50 9.13 -1.80
N GLU A 40 21.59 9.14 -2.53
CA GLU A 40 22.52 10.28 -2.56
C GLU A 40 22.04 11.42 -3.49
N SER A 41 21.10 11.15 -4.39
CA SER A 41 20.61 12.13 -5.36
C SER A 41 19.10 12.32 -5.22
N PHE A 42 18.68 13.55 -4.86
CA PHE A 42 17.27 13.88 -4.71
C PHE A 42 16.43 13.55 -5.96
N TYR A 43 16.93 13.87 -7.14
CA TYR A 43 16.19 13.64 -8.40
C TYR A 43 16.05 12.15 -8.70
N LEU A 44 17.11 11.37 -8.52
CA LEU A 44 17.07 9.92 -8.72
C LEU A 44 16.16 9.25 -7.70
N PHE A 45 16.24 9.68 -6.43
CA PHE A 45 15.36 9.21 -5.37
C PHE A 45 13.88 9.52 -5.68
N MET A 46 13.58 10.72 -6.15
CA MET A 46 12.22 11.12 -6.53
C MET A 46 11.68 10.26 -7.67
N ILE A 47 12.49 10.02 -8.73
CA ILE A 47 12.09 9.18 -9.86
C ILE A 47 11.87 7.74 -9.41
N ASN A 48 12.78 7.17 -8.62
CA ASN A 48 12.66 5.82 -8.08
C ASN A 48 11.39 5.65 -7.24
N ASN A 49 11.09 6.61 -6.35
CA ASN A 49 9.84 6.62 -5.57
C ASN A 49 8.59 6.72 -6.44
N ALA A 50 8.63 7.51 -7.51
CA ALA A 50 7.51 7.64 -8.44
C ALA A 50 7.22 6.29 -9.14
N LEU A 51 8.25 5.62 -9.65
CA LEU A 51 8.14 4.31 -10.28
C LEU A 51 7.65 3.24 -9.29
N LEU A 52 8.19 3.25 -8.09
CA LEU A 52 7.74 2.38 -7.01
C LEU A 52 6.26 2.60 -6.66
N GLY A 53 5.82 3.86 -6.61
CA GLY A 53 4.41 4.20 -6.42
C GLY A 53 3.51 3.63 -7.52
N VAL A 54 3.97 3.59 -8.77
CA VAL A 54 3.26 2.91 -9.87
C VAL A 54 3.16 1.41 -9.59
N CYS A 55 4.27 0.73 -9.27
CA CYS A 55 4.26 -0.71 -8.98
C CYS A 55 3.30 -1.07 -7.84
N LEU A 56 3.35 -0.34 -6.72
CA LEU A 56 2.47 -0.59 -5.58
C LEU A 56 1.00 -0.34 -5.90
N SER A 57 0.70 0.63 -6.76
CA SER A 57 -0.68 0.90 -7.20
C SER A 57 -1.24 -0.17 -8.14
N LEU A 58 -0.39 -1.05 -8.68
CA LEU A 58 -0.76 -2.22 -9.47
C LEU A 58 -0.91 -3.47 -8.59
N ILE A 59 0.02 -3.66 -7.68
CA ILE A 59 0.10 -4.85 -6.83
C ILE A 59 -1.06 -4.91 -5.85
N LEU A 60 -1.33 -3.80 -5.15
CA LEU A 60 -2.32 -3.77 -4.07
C LEU A 60 -3.75 -4.10 -4.56
N PRO A 61 -4.29 -3.46 -5.62
CA PRO A 61 -5.62 -3.81 -6.12
C PRO A 61 -5.72 -5.26 -6.61
N TYR A 62 -4.66 -5.81 -7.22
CA TYR A 62 -4.65 -7.21 -7.63
C TYR A 62 -4.79 -8.15 -6.44
N LEU A 63 -4.03 -7.91 -5.36
CA LEU A 63 -4.12 -8.68 -4.12
C LEU A 63 -5.50 -8.56 -3.47
N GLU A 64 -6.07 -7.35 -3.44
CA GLU A 64 -7.41 -7.11 -2.88
C GLU A 64 -8.50 -7.85 -3.66
N VAL A 65 -8.48 -7.76 -4.98
CA VAL A 65 -9.45 -8.45 -5.84
C VAL A 65 -9.31 -9.96 -5.69
N THR A 66 -8.09 -10.49 -5.69
CA THR A 66 -7.83 -11.94 -5.49
C THR A 66 -8.30 -12.40 -4.10
N ALA A 67 -8.06 -11.59 -3.06
CA ALA A 67 -8.52 -11.92 -1.71
C ALA A 67 -10.06 -11.93 -1.63
N VAL A 68 -10.72 -10.91 -2.18
CA VAL A 68 -12.20 -10.85 -2.19
C VAL A 68 -12.81 -12.00 -2.99
N SER A 69 -12.21 -12.35 -4.12
CA SER A 69 -12.71 -13.44 -4.98
C SER A 69 -12.60 -14.82 -4.31
N ASN A 70 -11.53 -15.05 -3.52
CA ASN A 70 -11.32 -16.35 -2.86
C ASN A 70 -11.99 -16.46 -1.49
N LEU A 71 -12.01 -15.39 -0.72
CA LEU A 71 -12.48 -15.41 0.68
C LEU A 71 -13.94 -14.92 0.82
N GLY A 72 -14.44 -14.20 -0.19
CA GLY A 72 -15.70 -13.48 -0.11
C GLY A 72 -15.57 -12.15 0.64
N LYS A 73 -16.52 -11.25 0.39
CA LYS A 73 -16.53 -9.89 0.96
C LYS A 73 -16.56 -9.89 2.49
N GLU A 74 -17.27 -10.84 3.08
CA GLU A 74 -17.44 -10.95 4.54
C GLU A 74 -16.14 -11.28 5.28
N LYS A 75 -15.29 -12.13 4.70
CA LYS A 75 -14.02 -12.56 5.30
C LYS A 75 -12.84 -11.64 4.92
N TYR A 76 -13.03 -10.78 3.95
CA TYR A 76 -11.98 -9.85 3.50
C TYR A 76 -11.49 -8.93 4.62
N GLY A 77 -12.40 -8.40 5.45
CA GLY A 77 -12.04 -7.56 6.61
C GLY A 77 -11.06 -8.27 7.56
N LYS A 78 -11.31 -9.54 7.85
CA LYS A 78 -10.42 -10.37 8.70
C LYS A 78 -9.06 -10.63 8.03
N SER A 79 -9.02 -10.77 6.71
CA SER A 79 -7.76 -10.91 5.98
C SER A 79 -6.95 -9.60 6.02
N ARG A 80 -7.60 -8.45 5.86
CA ARG A 80 -6.97 -7.13 5.92
C ARG A 80 -6.34 -6.83 7.29
N LEU A 81 -6.89 -7.37 8.36
CA LEU A 81 -6.38 -7.24 9.73
C LEU A 81 -4.91 -7.67 9.84
N PHE A 82 -4.48 -8.72 9.13
CA PHE A 82 -3.08 -9.14 9.12
C PHE A 82 -2.14 -8.09 8.53
N GLY A 83 -2.61 -7.28 7.58
CA GLY A 83 -1.86 -6.14 7.05
C GLY A 83 -1.62 -5.07 8.13
N SER A 84 -2.66 -4.74 8.90
CA SER A 84 -2.56 -3.76 10.01
C SER A 84 -1.64 -4.26 11.11
N ILE A 85 -1.69 -5.56 11.47
CA ILE A 85 -0.74 -6.18 12.41
C ILE A 85 0.70 -6.06 11.90
N GLY A 86 0.94 -6.39 10.64
CA GLY A 86 2.27 -6.27 10.02
C GLY A 86 2.79 -4.84 10.05
N PHE A 87 1.96 -3.86 9.74
CA PHE A 87 2.31 -2.44 9.83
C PHE A 87 2.69 -2.04 11.27
N MET A 88 1.93 -2.46 12.26
CA MET A 88 2.21 -2.17 13.66
C MET A 88 3.55 -2.76 14.10
N ILE A 89 3.80 -4.03 13.77
CA ILE A 89 5.06 -4.70 14.14
C ILE A 89 6.26 -3.96 13.54
N ILE A 90 6.22 -3.66 12.24
CA ILE A 90 7.36 -3.01 11.58
C ILE A 90 7.56 -1.57 12.08
N SER A 91 6.49 -0.84 12.39
CA SER A 91 6.56 0.49 12.96
C SER A 91 7.30 0.49 14.30
N LEU A 92 6.99 -0.46 15.20
CA LEU A 92 7.66 -0.60 16.50
C LEU A 92 9.12 -1.06 16.35
N VAL A 93 9.40 -1.99 15.44
CA VAL A 93 10.76 -2.47 15.18
C VAL A 93 11.62 -1.35 14.62
N LEU A 94 11.14 -0.62 13.61
CA LEU A 94 11.91 0.48 13.01
C LEU A 94 12.17 1.61 13.99
N ALA A 95 11.21 1.95 14.85
CA ALA A 95 11.40 3.00 15.86
C ALA A 95 12.60 2.71 16.79
N LYS A 96 12.84 1.44 17.08
CA LYS A 96 13.92 1.01 17.96
C LYS A 96 15.27 0.84 17.26
N PHE A 97 15.25 0.40 16.01
CA PHE A 97 16.46 -0.01 15.29
C PHE A 97 16.84 0.93 14.13
N LEU A 98 16.06 1.97 13.88
CA LEU A 98 16.35 2.92 12.81
C LEU A 98 17.43 3.92 13.28
N THR A 99 18.68 3.57 13.05
CA THR A 99 19.84 4.43 13.38
C THR A 99 20.30 5.25 12.19
N GLU A 100 20.22 4.68 10.99
CA GLU A 100 20.71 5.29 9.75
C GLU A 100 19.74 5.06 8.59
N PRO A 101 19.74 5.93 7.55
CA PRO A 101 18.87 5.77 6.38
C PRO A 101 19.05 4.42 5.65
N TYR A 102 20.28 3.92 5.60
CA TYR A 102 20.57 2.62 4.96
C TYR A 102 19.91 1.45 5.68
N VAL A 103 19.72 1.52 6.99
CA VAL A 103 19.02 0.50 7.77
C VAL A 103 17.56 0.39 7.30
N ALA A 104 16.89 1.54 7.06
CA ALA A 104 15.54 1.54 6.51
C ALA A 104 15.47 0.87 5.13
N VAL A 105 16.46 1.13 4.25
CA VAL A 105 16.51 0.52 2.91
C VAL A 105 16.70 -1.00 3.00
N HIS A 106 17.53 -1.49 3.94
CA HIS A 106 17.71 -2.93 4.16
C HIS A 106 16.39 -3.60 4.58
N TYR A 107 15.71 -3.06 5.60
CA TYR A 107 14.40 -3.56 6.01
C TYR A 107 13.38 -3.54 4.88
N TYR A 108 13.35 -2.44 4.12
CA TYR A 108 12.44 -2.29 3.00
C TYR A 108 12.69 -3.34 1.91
N LEU A 109 13.96 -3.58 1.53
CA LEU A 109 14.30 -4.59 0.54
C LEU A 109 13.94 -6.01 1.01
N VAL A 110 14.31 -6.37 2.25
CA VAL A 110 14.00 -7.69 2.82
C VAL A 110 12.50 -7.94 2.84
N LEU A 111 11.72 -6.96 3.30
CA LEU A 111 10.25 -7.09 3.36
C LEU A 111 9.63 -7.19 1.96
N ASN A 112 10.16 -6.47 0.96
CA ASN A 112 9.69 -6.61 -0.41
C ASN A 112 10.04 -7.97 -1.01
N ILE A 113 11.21 -8.54 -0.72
CA ILE A 113 11.55 -9.91 -1.13
C ILE A 113 10.57 -10.90 -0.52
N LEU A 114 10.27 -10.82 0.78
CA LEU A 114 9.27 -11.66 1.43
C LEU A 114 7.88 -11.48 0.81
N THR A 115 7.48 -10.22 0.55
CA THR A 115 6.21 -9.93 -0.13
C THR A 115 6.14 -10.61 -1.49
N VAL A 116 7.20 -10.56 -2.27
CA VAL A 116 7.26 -11.19 -3.60
C VAL A 116 7.19 -12.71 -3.50
N ILE A 117 7.90 -13.33 -2.55
CA ILE A 117 7.84 -14.78 -2.33
C ILE A 117 6.39 -15.21 -2.02
N PHE A 118 5.73 -14.55 -1.06
CA PHE A 118 4.35 -14.87 -0.71
C PHE A 118 3.36 -14.54 -1.83
N ALA A 119 3.58 -13.44 -2.58
CA ALA A 119 2.76 -13.10 -3.73
C ALA A 119 2.85 -14.15 -4.84
N PHE A 120 4.03 -14.72 -5.09
CA PHE A 120 4.17 -15.85 -6.03
C PHE A 120 3.44 -17.12 -5.54
N LEU A 121 3.45 -17.39 -4.24
CA LEU A 121 2.66 -18.51 -3.69
C LEU A 121 1.16 -18.26 -3.83
N LEU A 122 0.71 -17.02 -3.71
CA LEU A 122 -0.69 -16.64 -3.90
C LEU A 122 -1.18 -16.88 -5.34
N LEU A 123 -0.32 -16.81 -6.34
CA LEU A 123 -0.68 -17.05 -7.74
C LEU A 123 -1.25 -18.46 -8.00
N LYS A 124 -1.01 -19.41 -7.10
CA LYS A 124 -1.64 -20.76 -7.18
C LYS A 124 -3.14 -20.70 -6.91
N PHE A 125 -3.62 -19.65 -6.25
CA PHE A 125 -5.03 -19.43 -5.92
C PHE A 125 -5.67 -18.36 -6.82
N ASP A 126 -4.99 -18.02 -7.90
CA ASP A 126 -5.51 -17.03 -8.85
C ASP A 126 -6.74 -17.62 -9.54
N VAL A 127 -7.85 -16.94 -9.35
CA VAL A 127 -9.10 -17.26 -10.06
C VAL A 127 -9.10 -16.42 -11.33
N GLU A 128 -9.18 -17.07 -12.48
CA GLU A 128 -9.45 -16.35 -13.73
C GLU A 128 -10.68 -15.45 -13.51
N GLN A 129 -10.43 -14.16 -13.45
CA GLN A 129 -11.51 -13.19 -13.32
C GLN A 129 -12.34 -13.29 -14.59
N LYS A 130 -13.51 -13.93 -14.49
CA LYS A 130 -14.52 -13.84 -15.53
C LYS A 130 -14.87 -12.35 -15.62
N GLU A 131 -14.49 -11.75 -16.73
CA GLU A 131 -14.93 -10.40 -17.08
C GLU A 131 -16.46 -10.47 -17.20
N GLU A 132 -17.19 -10.14 -16.15
CA GLU A 132 -18.56 -9.71 -16.33
C GLU A 132 -18.46 -8.36 -17.02
N GLU A 133 -18.69 -8.36 -18.32
CA GLU A 133 -18.87 -7.12 -19.10
C GLU A 133 -20.10 -6.40 -18.54
N THR A 134 -19.93 -5.71 -17.44
CA THR A 134 -20.94 -4.78 -16.99
C THR A 134 -20.88 -3.56 -17.89
N ASN A 135 -21.66 -3.57 -18.95
CA ASN A 135 -21.93 -2.43 -19.83
C ASN A 135 -22.69 -1.31 -19.10
N ILE A 136 -22.31 -1.02 -17.87
CA ILE A 136 -22.88 0.11 -17.12
C ILE A 136 -22.17 1.37 -17.61
N PRO A 137 -22.89 2.30 -18.28
CA PRO A 137 -22.28 3.53 -18.75
C PRO A 137 -21.72 4.31 -17.54
N PHE A 138 -20.41 4.47 -17.52
CA PHE A 138 -19.73 5.22 -16.46
C PHE A 138 -20.07 6.70 -16.60
N SER A 139 -20.93 7.22 -15.71
CA SER A 139 -21.27 8.64 -15.65
C SER A 139 -20.49 9.32 -14.53
N PHE A 140 -19.42 10.03 -14.86
CA PHE A 140 -18.58 10.75 -13.89
C PHE A 140 -19.39 11.75 -13.06
N LEU A 141 -20.25 12.53 -13.70
CA LEU A 141 -21.06 13.57 -13.04
C LEU A 141 -22.07 12.96 -12.03
N LYS A 142 -22.66 11.81 -12.34
CA LYS A 142 -23.60 11.14 -11.43
C LYS A 142 -22.96 10.75 -10.11
N TYR A 143 -21.68 10.38 -10.12
CA TYR A 143 -20.91 9.92 -8.95
C TYR A 143 -19.96 11.00 -8.43
N LEU A 144 -20.09 12.25 -8.84
CA LEU A 144 -19.23 13.36 -8.43
C LEU A 144 -19.11 13.51 -6.88
N PRO A 145 -20.20 13.44 -6.09
CA PRO A 145 -20.08 13.53 -4.62
C PRO A 145 -19.21 12.40 -4.03
N PHE A 146 -19.31 11.19 -4.58
CA PHE A 146 -18.48 10.05 -4.16
C PHE A 146 -16.99 10.30 -4.47
N TRP A 147 -16.67 10.79 -5.68
CA TRP A 147 -15.29 11.11 -6.06
C TRP A 147 -14.69 12.22 -5.21
N LEU A 148 -15.47 13.28 -4.96
CA LEU A 148 -15.03 14.38 -4.10
C LEU A 148 -14.82 13.91 -2.66
N SER A 149 -15.69 13.06 -2.12
CA SER A 149 -15.53 12.48 -0.78
C SER A 149 -14.22 11.69 -0.67
N LEU A 150 -13.95 10.80 -1.62
CA LEU A 150 -12.68 10.05 -1.67
C LEU A 150 -11.48 10.97 -1.82
N PHE A 151 -11.58 12.00 -2.66
CA PHE A 151 -10.50 12.96 -2.88
C PHE A 151 -10.13 13.72 -1.60
N PHE A 152 -11.10 14.29 -0.92
CA PHE A 152 -10.84 15.03 0.32
C PHE A 152 -10.38 14.11 1.45
N MET A 153 -10.90 12.89 1.54
CA MET A 153 -10.42 11.88 2.49
C MET A 153 -8.94 11.56 2.24
N GLN A 154 -8.53 11.39 0.99
CA GLN A 154 -7.12 11.10 0.67
C GLN A 154 -6.19 12.29 0.92
N ILE A 155 -6.65 13.52 0.71
CA ILE A 155 -5.88 14.73 1.07
C ILE A 155 -5.65 14.75 2.59
N SER A 156 -6.70 14.51 3.38
CA SER A 156 -6.61 14.47 4.85
C SER A 156 -5.61 13.40 5.32
N PHE A 157 -5.72 12.18 4.80
CA PHE A 157 -4.77 11.12 5.11
C PHE A 157 -3.35 11.47 4.67
N GLY A 158 -3.19 12.03 3.46
CA GLY A 158 -1.88 12.44 2.96
C GLY A 158 -1.19 13.45 3.86
N ALA A 159 -1.91 14.44 4.36
CA ALA A 159 -1.40 15.40 5.31
C ALA A 159 -0.98 14.72 6.63
N PHE A 160 -1.87 13.92 7.22
CA PHE A 160 -1.62 13.22 8.47
C PHE A 160 -0.42 12.26 8.37
N TYR A 161 -0.39 11.36 7.38
CA TYR A 161 0.67 10.36 7.24
C TYR A 161 2.05 10.96 6.97
N ASN A 162 2.13 12.11 6.27
CA ASN A 162 3.42 12.73 5.98
C ASN A 162 3.93 13.65 7.09
N PHE A 163 3.05 14.33 7.81
CA PHE A 163 3.47 15.39 8.72
C PHE A 163 3.36 15.02 10.20
N PHE A 164 2.55 14.04 10.59
CA PHE A 164 2.32 13.70 11.99
C PHE A 164 3.63 13.39 12.72
N THR A 165 4.43 12.47 12.20
CA THR A 165 5.71 12.09 12.85
C THR A 165 6.67 13.26 12.93
N ILE A 166 6.76 14.07 11.86
CA ILE A 166 7.62 15.25 11.82
C ILE A 166 7.15 16.29 12.84
N TYR A 167 5.84 16.54 12.89
CA TYR A 167 5.24 17.48 13.82
C TYR A 167 5.52 17.09 15.29
N GLU A 168 5.25 15.85 15.66
CA GLU A 168 5.43 15.37 17.02
C GLU A 168 6.90 15.40 17.46
N THR A 169 7.82 14.99 16.58
CA THR A 169 9.26 15.03 16.88
C THR A 169 9.80 16.46 17.00
N GLN A 170 9.29 17.40 16.23
CA GLN A 170 9.66 18.82 16.36
C GLN A 170 9.14 19.43 17.66
N HIS A 171 8.06 18.90 18.25
CA HIS A 171 7.53 19.32 19.55
C HIS A 171 8.15 18.57 20.74
N GLY A 172 9.24 17.83 20.52
CA GLY A 172 10.01 17.17 21.57
C GLY A 172 9.51 15.78 21.97
N ILE A 173 8.53 15.22 21.24
CA ILE A 173 8.10 13.84 21.42
C ILE A 173 9.12 12.92 20.73
N SER A 174 9.60 11.90 21.46
CA SER A 174 10.57 10.95 20.88
C SER A 174 9.96 10.15 19.73
N LEU A 175 10.80 9.69 18.81
CA LEU A 175 10.38 8.82 17.70
C LEU A 175 9.72 7.54 18.23
N GLU A 176 10.22 7.01 19.35
CA GLU A 176 9.65 5.85 20.01
C GLU A 176 8.22 6.10 20.52
N MET A 177 7.99 7.22 21.19
CA MET A 177 6.65 7.60 21.65
C MET A 177 5.69 7.85 20.47
N THR A 178 6.18 8.49 19.41
CA THR A 178 5.39 8.67 18.17
C THR A 178 5.00 7.33 17.56
N SER A 179 5.87 6.33 17.59
CA SER A 179 5.54 4.97 17.12
C SER A 179 4.49 4.28 18.00
N TYR A 180 4.48 4.52 19.31
CA TYR A 180 3.41 4.03 20.18
C TYR A 180 2.07 4.69 19.85
N LEU A 181 2.05 5.99 19.55
CA LEU A 181 0.83 6.68 19.10
C LEU A 181 0.30 6.09 17.79
N TRP A 182 1.17 5.85 16.82
CA TRP A 182 0.81 5.14 15.59
C TRP A 182 0.25 3.75 15.87
N SER A 183 0.91 2.99 16.73
CA SER A 183 0.50 1.62 17.08
C SER A 183 -0.85 1.60 17.78
N PHE A 184 -1.13 2.58 18.63
CA PHE A 184 -2.44 2.71 19.26
C PHE A 184 -3.56 2.92 18.24
N GLY A 185 -3.35 3.82 17.26
CA GLY A 185 -4.32 4.02 16.18
C GLY A 185 -4.57 2.73 15.38
N VAL A 186 -3.51 1.97 15.09
CA VAL A 186 -3.62 0.69 14.38
C VAL A 186 -4.31 -0.38 15.22
N ILE A 187 -4.12 -0.41 16.55
CA ILE A 187 -4.86 -1.31 17.44
C ILE A 187 -6.38 -1.03 17.36
N CYS A 188 -6.76 0.25 17.35
CA CYS A 188 -8.18 0.63 17.17
C CYS A 188 -8.71 0.15 15.80
N GLU A 189 -7.92 0.27 14.73
CA GLU A 189 -8.29 -0.25 13.40
C GLU A 189 -8.45 -1.78 13.42
N ILE A 190 -7.53 -2.49 14.06
CA ILE A 190 -7.58 -3.96 14.20
C ILE A 190 -8.87 -4.38 14.94
N LEU A 191 -9.19 -3.74 16.04
CA LEU A 191 -10.42 -4.02 16.80
C LEU A 191 -11.65 -3.75 15.95
N MET A 192 -11.69 -2.64 15.23
CA MET A 192 -12.77 -2.30 14.34
C MET A 192 -12.94 -3.35 13.23
N LEU A 193 -11.86 -3.72 12.55
CA LEU A 193 -11.89 -4.74 11.48
C LEU A 193 -12.32 -6.12 12.01
N TYR A 194 -11.96 -6.45 13.24
CA TYR A 194 -12.35 -7.71 13.86
C TYR A 194 -13.84 -7.77 14.16
N PHE A 195 -14.41 -6.69 14.72
CA PHE A 195 -15.83 -6.63 15.12
C PHE A 195 -16.77 -6.26 13.97
N GLN A 196 -16.27 -5.60 12.92
CA GLN A 196 -17.08 -5.19 11.78
C GLN A 196 -17.43 -6.34 10.83
N ALA A 197 -16.65 -7.43 10.86
CA ALA A 197 -16.96 -8.62 10.06
C ALA A 197 -18.04 -9.44 10.77
N PRO A 198 -19.19 -9.71 10.11
CA PRO A 198 -20.22 -10.57 10.63
C PRO A 198 -19.76 -12.01 10.80
#